data_3524a936d170a96ffc29160e57d7a858
#
_entry.id   3524a936d170a96ffc29160e57d7a858
#
_cell.length_a   1.000
_cell.length_b   1.000
_cell.length_c   1.000
_cell.angle_alpha   90.00
_cell.angle_beta   90.00
_cell.angle_gamma   90.00
#
_symmetry.space_group_name_H-M   'P 1'
#
loop_
_entity.id
_entity.type
_entity.pdbx_description
1 polymer ?
#
loop_
_entity_poly.entity_id
_entity_poly.type
_entity_poly.pdbx_seq_one_letter_code
_entity_poly.pdbx_strand_id
1 'polypeptide(L)'
;MPDTDWESSCQRVGESSLSHATSAAEVGYWQHYMTKRPLPTYAEKLKEIETKVSEWKRHKHYHRHGLKKCEVAEELGISASDLSNYVNTVEGMNFSAWLNSLRVEEAQKLMKSHPELSIFDIGYKVGHPHPNTFKKAFITITGQTPDEWRKENIGK
;
A
#
# COMPACT_ATOMS: atom_id res chain seq x y z
N MET A 1 8.33 13.69 -15.32
CA MET A 1 8.02 12.38 -14.71
C MET A 1 7.70 12.60 -13.24
N PRO A 2 6.42 12.62 -12.87
CA PRO A 2 6.04 12.91 -11.49
C PRO A 2 6.45 11.83 -10.48
N ASP A 3 6.79 10.62 -10.96
CA ASP A 3 7.09 9.49 -10.09
C ASP A 3 8.48 9.52 -9.45
N THR A 4 9.40 10.35 -9.95
CA THR A 4 10.77 10.42 -9.43
C THR A 4 10.91 11.31 -8.19
N ASP A 5 10.06 12.32 -8.02
CA ASP A 5 10.18 13.27 -6.93
C ASP A 5 9.78 12.68 -5.56
N TRP A 6 8.76 11.83 -5.52
CA TRP A 6 8.35 11.21 -4.28
C TRP A 6 9.33 10.11 -3.81
N GLU A 7 9.97 9.41 -4.75
CA GLU A 7 11.02 8.44 -4.42
C GLU A 7 12.22 9.12 -3.78
N SER A 8 12.65 10.24 -4.34
CA SER A 8 13.72 11.06 -3.76
C SER A 8 13.37 11.53 -2.36
N SER A 9 12.12 11.92 -2.13
CA SER A 9 11.64 12.36 -0.83
C SER A 9 11.67 11.23 0.21
N CYS A 10 11.26 10.02 -0.19
CA CYS A 10 11.31 8.84 0.68
C CYS A 10 12.75 8.43 0.99
N GLN A 11 13.65 8.49 0.01
CA GLN A 11 15.07 8.17 0.19
C GLN A 11 15.75 9.15 1.14
N ARG A 12 15.43 10.44 1.07
CA ARG A 12 15.99 11.45 1.98
C ARG A 12 15.63 11.17 3.44
N VAL A 13 14.40 10.74 3.69
CA VAL A 13 13.98 10.36 5.05
C VAL A 13 14.78 9.16 5.55
N GLY A 14 14.99 8.15 4.69
CA GLY A 14 15.80 6.99 5.00
C GLY A 14 17.26 7.33 5.26
N GLU A 15 17.86 8.20 4.44
CA GLU A 15 19.23 8.64 4.61
C GLU A 15 19.45 9.46 5.88
N SER A 16 18.52 10.34 6.25
CA SER A 16 18.64 11.14 7.47
C SER A 16 18.60 10.28 8.73
N SER A 17 17.85 9.17 8.73
CA SER A 17 17.84 8.25 9.87
C SER A 17 19.14 7.42 9.98
N LEU A 18 19.80 7.15 8.87
CA LEU A 18 21.08 6.45 8.83
C LEU A 18 22.27 7.33 9.23
N SER A 19 22.19 8.65 9.01
CA SER A 19 23.27 9.58 9.28
C SER A 19 23.48 9.88 10.77
N HIS A 20 22.58 9.45 11.64
CA HIS A 20 22.68 9.67 13.09
C HIS A 20 23.44 8.59 13.85
N ALA A 21 23.78 7.46 13.22
CA ALA A 21 24.51 6.35 13.85
C ALA A 21 26.02 6.51 13.64
N THR A 22 26.62 7.59 14.16
CA THR A 22 28.04 7.92 13.91
C THR A 22 28.97 7.77 15.12
N SER A 23 28.45 7.50 16.31
CA SER A 23 29.30 7.31 17.50
C SER A 23 29.79 5.87 17.60
N ALA A 24 31.06 5.68 17.98
CA ALA A 24 31.64 4.35 18.19
C ALA A 24 30.91 3.58 19.30
N ALA A 25 30.33 4.26 20.28
CA ALA A 25 29.53 3.66 21.33
C ALA A 25 28.21 3.09 20.81
N GLU A 26 27.57 3.79 19.88
CA GLU A 26 26.34 3.32 19.23
C GLU A 26 26.61 2.11 18.33
N VAL A 27 27.70 2.14 17.56
CA VAL A 27 28.13 1.01 16.73
C VAL A 27 28.41 -0.23 17.59
N GLY A 28 29.08 -0.07 18.72
CA GLY A 28 29.34 -1.14 19.69
C GLY A 28 28.05 -1.70 20.30
N TYR A 29 27.08 -0.84 20.63
CA TYR A 29 25.78 -1.23 21.15
C TYR A 29 25.00 -2.06 20.13
N TRP A 30 24.94 -1.59 18.89
CA TRP A 30 24.24 -2.30 17.80
C TRP A 30 24.91 -3.64 17.47
N GLN A 31 26.23 -3.70 17.45
CA GLN A 31 26.96 -4.96 17.24
C GLN A 31 26.67 -5.97 18.37
N HIS A 32 26.67 -5.50 19.63
CA HIS A 32 26.34 -6.35 20.76
C HIS A 32 24.90 -6.83 20.74
N TYR A 33 23.97 -5.97 20.34
CA TYR A 33 22.56 -6.28 20.18
C TYR A 33 22.33 -7.30 19.06
N MET A 34 23.00 -7.13 17.93
CA MET A 34 22.93 -8.03 16.78
C MET A 34 23.53 -9.41 17.05
N THR A 35 24.55 -9.52 17.92
CA THR A 35 25.11 -10.81 18.29
C THR A 35 24.21 -11.62 19.20
N LYS A 36 23.27 -10.98 19.90
CA LYS A 36 22.31 -11.65 20.80
C LYS A 36 21.03 -12.10 20.11
N ARG A 37 20.67 -11.50 18.98
CA ARG A 37 19.51 -11.89 18.18
C ARG A 37 19.97 -12.23 16.77
N PRO A 38 19.76 -13.47 16.32
CA PRO A 38 20.01 -13.77 14.90
C PRO A 38 19.12 -12.85 14.06
N LEU A 39 19.69 -12.33 12.98
CA LEU A 39 18.94 -11.53 12.02
C LEU A 39 17.78 -12.38 11.48
N PRO A 40 16.57 -11.83 11.39
CA PRO A 40 15.44 -12.57 10.85
C PRO A 40 15.77 -13.01 9.42
N THR A 41 15.40 -14.23 9.10
CA THR A 41 15.52 -14.73 7.74
C THR A 41 14.62 -13.91 6.81
N TYR A 42 14.91 -13.93 5.52
CA TYR A 42 14.08 -13.26 4.52
C TYR A 42 12.62 -13.69 4.63
N ALA A 43 12.38 -14.97 4.84
CA ALA A 43 11.03 -15.53 5.02
C ALA A 43 10.32 -14.98 6.26
N GLU A 44 11.03 -14.89 7.39
CA GLU A 44 10.51 -14.33 8.63
C GLU A 44 10.16 -12.84 8.47
N LYS A 45 11.02 -12.10 7.78
CA LYS A 45 10.80 -10.68 7.48
C LYS A 45 9.56 -10.47 6.61
N LEU A 46 9.39 -11.29 5.57
CA LEU A 46 8.19 -11.24 4.72
C LEU A 46 6.93 -11.54 5.52
N LYS A 47 6.98 -12.52 6.40
CA LYS A 47 5.85 -12.91 7.25
C LYS A 47 5.46 -11.81 8.23
N GLU A 48 6.43 -11.12 8.80
CA GLU A 48 6.20 -9.95 9.66
C GLU A 48 5.52 -8.82 8.88
N ILE A 49 6.02 -8.52 7.68
CA ILE A 49 5.43 -7.50 6.80
C ILE A 49 4.00 -7.88 6.42
N GLU A 50 3.77 -9.14 6.06
CA GLU A 50 2.44 -9.66 5.73
C GLU A 50 1.43 -9.43 6.86
N THR A 51 1.82 -9.70 8.09
CA THR A 51 0.98 -9.47 9.27
C THR A 51 0.62 -7.98 9.42
N LYS A 52 1.61 -7.12 9.30
CA LYS A 52 1.42 -5.65 9.36
C LYS A 52 0.52 -5.14 8.25
N VAL A 53 0.74 -5.62 7.03
CA VAL A 53 -0.07 -5.27 5.86
C VAL A 53 -1.51 -5.73 6.03
N SER A 54 -1.73 -6.94 6.52
CA SER A 54 -3.06 -7.49 6.77
C SER A 54 -3.84 -6.64 7.78
N GLU A 55 -3.19 -6.21 8.83
CA GLU A 55 -3.79 -5.34 9.83
C GLU A 55 -4.11 -3.96 9.26
N TRP A 56 -3.18 -3.38 8.49
CA TRP A 56 -3.36 -2.11 7.81
C TRP A 56 -4.56 -2.15 6.84
N LYS A 57 -4.69 -3.24 6.07
CA LYS A 57 -5.85 -3.46 5.18
C LYS A 57 -7.15 -3.53 5.97
N ARG A 58 -7.16 -4.22 7.10
CA ARG A 58 -8.35 -4.37 7.95
C ARG A 58 -8.88 -3.03 8.44
N HIS A 59 -8.00 -2.08 8.73
CA HIS A 59 -8.37 -0.73 9.14
C HIS A 59 -8.72 0.20 7.97
N LYS A 60 -8.64 -0.29 6.72
CA LYS A 60 -9.01 0.43 5.50
C LYS A 60 -8.29 1.77 5.29
N HIS A 61 -7.04 1.85 5.71
CA HIS A 61 -6.22 3.05 5.53
C HIS A 61 -6.01 3.41 4.05
N TYR A 62 -6.21 2.46 3.14
CA TYR A 62 -6.11 2.67 1.69
C TYR A 62 -7.22 3.57 1.12
N HIS A 63 -8.24 3.92 1.90
CA HIS A 63 -9.30 4.86 1.48
C HIS A 63 -8.83 6.31 1.41
N ARG A 64 -7.68 6.64 1.96
CA ARG A 64 -7.16 8.02 1.94
C ARG A 64 -6.73 8.41 0.53
N HIS A 65 -7.07 9.65 0.14
CA HIS A 65 -6.69 10.21 -1.16
C HIS A 65 -5.21 10.57 -1.18
N GLY A 66 -4.56 10.38 -2.33
CA GLY A 66 -3.18 10.77 -2.53
C GLY A 66 -2.15 10.00 -1.70
N LEU A 67 -2.49 8.81 -1.28
CA LEU A 67 -1.63 7.98 -0.42
C LEU A 67 -0.36 7.56 -1.16
N LYS A 68 0.79 7.87 -0.56
CA LYS A 68 2.10 7.56 -1.13
C LYS A 68 2.73 6.32 -0.47
N LYS A 69 3.59 5.64 -1.22
CA LYS A 69 4.28 4.44 -0.72
C LYS A 69 5.07 4.70 0.57
N CYS A 70 5.78 5.83 0.66
CA CYS A 70 6.55 6.17 1.85
C CYS A 70 5.66 6.38 3.09
N GLU A 71 4.47 6.95 2.91
CA GLU A 71 3.50 7.13 3.98
C GLU A 71 3.01 5.77 4.51
N VAL A 72 2.67 4.87 3.60
CA VAL A 72 2.24 3.50 3.97
C VAL A 72 3.37 2.76 4.67
N ALA A 73 4.59 2.83 4.15
CA ALA A 73 5.75 2.18 4.76
C ALA A 73 6.00 2.72 6.18
N GLU A 74 5.89 4.03 6.37
CA GLU A 74 6.03 4.67 7.67
C GLU A 74 4.97 4.17 8.67
N GLU A 75 3.71 4.09 8.24
CA GLU A 75 2.61 3.55 9.05
C GLU A 75 2.83 2.10 9.44
N LEU A 76 3.41 1.32 8.55
CA LEU A 76 3.73 -0.09 8.78
C LEU A 76 5.01 -0.28 9.60
N GLY A 77 5.81 0.79 9.80
CA GLY A 77 7.09 0.71 10.48
C GLY A 77 8.15 -0.06 9.70
N ILE A 78 8.11 0.00 8.38
CA ILE A 78 9.06 -0.66 7.48
C ILE A 78 9.62 0.36 6.48
N SER A 79 10.69 -0.01 5.76
CA SER A 79 11.22 0.85 4.71
C SER A 79 10.35 0.79 3.45
N ALA A 80 10.40 1.86 2.64
CA ALA A 80 9.71 1.89 1.35
C ALA A 80 10.20 0.77 0.41
N SER A 81 11.50 0.44 0.48
CA SER A 81 12.09 -0.67 -0.27
C SER A 81 11.52 -2.02 0.15
N ASP A 82 11.37 -2.25 1.45
CA ASP A 82 10.78 -3.48 1.98
C ASP A 82 9.32 -3.63 1.54
N LEU A 83 8.57 -2.53 1.58
CA LEU A 83 7.19 -2.53 1.09
C LEU A 83 7.12 -2.85 -0.40
N SER A 84 7.97 -2.22 -1.22
CA SER A 84 8.05 -2.51 -2.66
C SER A 84 8.39 -3.97 -2.93
N ASN A 85 9.38 -4.51 -2.23
CA ASN A 85 9.79 -5.91 -2.38
C ASN A 85 8.66 -6.86 -1.99
N TYR A 86 7.97 -6.59 -0.91
CA TYR A 86 6.82 -7.37 -0.47
C TYR A 86 5.72 -7.38 -1.54
N VAL A 87 5.31 -6.21 -2.01
CA VAL A 87 4.23 -6.10 -3.00
C VAL A 87 4.62 -6.77 -4.32
N ASN A 88 5.85 -6.57 -4.79
CA ASN A 88 6.33 -7.21 -6.02
C ASN A 88 6.44 -8.73 -5.89
N THR A 89 6.93 -9.22 -4.76
CA THR A 89 7.20 -10.65 -4.54
C THR A 89 5.95 -11.43 -4.18
N VAL A 90 5.16 -10.93 -3.25
CA VAL A 90 3.98 -11.63 -2.70
C VAL A 90 2.73 -11.36 -3.54
N GLU A 91 2.49 -10.11 -3.87
CA GLU A 91 1.29 -9.71 -4.63
C GLU A 91 1.51 -9.72 -6.15
N GLY A 92 2.75 -9.80 -6.61
CA GLY A 92 3.09 -9.87 -8.03
C GLY A 92 2.81 -8.60 -8.83
N MET A 93 2.74 -7.45 -8.19
CA MET A 93 2.42 -6.18 -8.84
C MET A 93 3.18 -5.01 -8.19
N ASN A 94 3.18 -3.84 -8.82
CA ASN A 94 3.79 -2.66 -8.21
C ASN A 94 2.84 -2.05 -7.15
N PHE A 95 3.37 -1.12 -6.36
CA PHE A 95 2.60 -0.48 -5.27
C PHE A 95 1.32 0.19 -5.76
N SER A 96 1.38 0.93 -6.87
CA SER A 96 0.21 1.65 -7.40
C SER A 96 -0.90 0.68 -7.84
N ALA A 97 -0.53 -0.38 -8.54
CA ALA A 97 -1.48 -1.42 -8.96
C ALA A 97 -2.07 -2.14 -7.75
N TRP A 98 -1.25 -2.45 -6.77
CA TRP A 98 -1.69 -3.08 -5.51
C TRP A 98 -2.70 -2.20 -4.76
N LEU A 99 -2.38 -0.91 -4.59
CA LEU A 99 -3.27 0.02 -3.91
C LEU A 99 -4.61 0.15 -4.66
N ASN A 100 -4.55 0.25 -6.00
CA ASN A 100 -5.75 0.31 -6.82
C ASN A 100 -6.58 -0.98 -6.71
N SER A 101 -5.93 -2.15 -6.63
CA SER A 101 -6.64 -3.42 -6.48
C SER A 101 -7.42 -3.49 -5.15
N LEU A 102 -6.84 -2.99 -4.07
CA LEU A 102 -7.52 -2.91 -2.78
C LEU A 102 -8.74 -1.99 -2.84
N ARG A 103 -8.58 -0.84 -3.48
CA ARG A 103 -9.66 0.13 -3.64
C ARG A 103 -10.80 -0.39 -4.51
N VAL A 104 -10.47 -1.07 -5.60
CA VAL A 104 -11.47 -1.67 -6.50
C VAL A 104 -12.22 -2.81 -5.81
N GLU A 105 -11.52 -3.66 -5.07
CA GLU A 105 -12.14 -4.73 -4.29
C GLU A 105 -13.13 -4.18 -3.27
N GLU A 106 -12.75 -3.13 -2.56
CA GLU A 106 -13.64 -2.47 -1.61
C GLU A 106 -14.83 -1.80 -2.32
N ALA A 107 -14.60 -1.19 -3.49
CA ALA A 107 -15.66 -0.62 -4.30
C ALA A 107 -16.70 -1.66 -4.69
N GLN A 108 -16.26 -2.85 -5.09
CA GLN A 108 -17.16 -3.98 -5.40
C GLN A 108 -18.00 -4.37 -4.18
N LYS A 109 -17.40 -4.41 -3.01
CA LYS A 109 -18.12 -4.70 -1.75
C LYS A 109 -19.16 -3.62 -1.43
N LEU A 110 -18.77 -2.35 -1.61
CA LEU A 110 -19.69 -1.21 -1.40
C LEU A 110 -20.85 -1.23 -2.39
N MET A 111 -20.60 -1.57 -3.65
CA MET A 111 -21.66 -1.68 -4.64
C MET A 111 -22.70 -2.74 -4.26
N LYS A 112 -22.26 -3.84 -3.68
CA LYS A 112 -23.15 -4.92 -3.23
C LYS A 112 -23.92 -4.56 -1.96
N SER A 113 -23.24 -3.93 -1.00
CA SER A 113 -23.84 -3.59 0.30
C SER A 113 -24.67 -2.30 0.26
N HIS A 114 -24.32 -1.38 -0.64
CA HIS A 114 -24.97 -0.07 -0.76
C HIS A 114 -25.35 0.22 -2.21
N PRO A 115 -26.35 -0.48 -2.76
CA PRO A 115 -26.78 -0.29 -4.16
C PRO A 115 -27.32 1.10 -4.46
N GLU A 116 -27.69 1.87 -3.43
CA GLU A 116 -28.15 3.25 -3.54
C GLU A 116 -27.06 4.26 -3.85
N LEU A 117 -25.78 3.91 -3.59
CA LEU A 117 -24.66 4.82 -3.83
C LEU A 117 -24.34 4.93 -5.32
N SER A 118 -24.04 6.16 -5.76
CA SER A 118 -23.57 6.39 -7.13
C SER A 118 -22.14 5.86 -7.31
N ILE A 119 -21.76 5.59 -8.55
CA ILE A 119 -20.38 5.17 -8.88
C ILE A 119 -19.37 6.25 -8.47
N PHE A 120 -19.73 7.52 -8.60
CA PHE A 120 -18.92 8.64 -8.17
C PHE A 120 -18.67 8.59 -6.65
N ASP A 121 -19.73 8.41 -5.86
CA ASP A 121 -19.62 8.34 -4.39
C ASP A 121 -18.79 7.17 -3.93
N ILE A 122 -18.95 6.02 -4.57
CA ILE A 122 -18.16 4.81 -4.28
C ILE A 122 -16.68 5.05 -4.56
N GLY A 123 -16.36 5.58 -5.74
CA GLY A 123 -14.98 5.91 -6.10
C GLY A 123 -14.32 6.87 -5.12
N TYR A 124 -15.05 7.91 -4.73
CA TYR A 124 -14.59 8.88 -3.74
C TYR A 124 -14.31 8.23 -2.38
N LYS A 125 -15.24 7.40 -1.91
CA LYS A 125 -15.12 6.70 -0.62
C LYS A 125 -13.92 5.76 -0.55
N VAL A 126 -13.56 5.11 -1.65
CA VAL A 126 -12.43 4.17 -1.67
C VAL A 126 -11.08 4.82 -1.94
N GLY A 127 -11.04 6.15 -2.10
CA GLY A 127 -9.80 6.88 -2.22
C GLY A 127 -9.50 7.47 -3.60
N HIS A 128 -10.44 7.38 -4.55
CA HIS A 128 -10.30 7.97 -5.89
C HIS A 128 -11.16 9.25 -5.99
N PRO A 129 -10.55 10.44 -5.84
CA PRO A 129 -11.30 11.69 -5.90
C PRO A 129 -11.80 12.04 -7.30
N HIS A 130 -11.19 11.45 -8.33
CA HIS A 130 -11.52 11.72 -9.73
C HIS A 130 -12.21 10.53 -10.37
N PRO A 131 -13.42 10.70 -10.95
CA PRO A 131 -14.19 9.60 -11.56
C PRO A 131 -13.43 8.87 -12.67
N ASN A 132 -12.70 9.60 -13.50
CA ASN A 132 -11.95 9.02 -14.61
C ASN A 132 -10.81 8.10 -14.12
N THR A 133 -10.13 8.48 -13.06
CA THR A 133 -9.07 7.67 -12.46
C THR A 133 -9.64 6.38 -11.87
N PHE A 134 -10.76 6.47 -11.18
CA PHE A 134 -11.47 5.31 -10.64
C PHE A 134 -11.92 4.36 -11.74
N LYS A 135 -12.56 4.89 -12.78
CA LYS A 135 -13.03 4.11 -13.93
C LYS A 135 -11.88 3.35 -14.60
N LYS A 136 -10.75 4.02 -14.85
CA LYS A 136 -9.55 3.38 -15.45
C LYS A 136 -9.01 2.27 -14.57
N ALA A 137 -8.86 2.49 -13.28
CA ALA A 137 -8.40 1.49 -12.33
C ALA A 137 -9.34 0.28 -12.30
N PHE A 138 -10.63 0.52 -12.27
CA PHE A 138 -11.65 -0.52 -12.25
C PHE A 138 -11.59 -1.39 -13.53
N ILE A 139 -11.52 -0.76 -14.70
CA ILE A 139 -11.39 -1.46 -15.99
C ILE A 139 -10.11 -2.29 -16.06
N THR A 140 -8.99 -1.71 -15.62
CA THR A 140 -7.69 -2.39 -15.63
C THR A 140 -7.71 -3.66 -14.79
N ILE A 141 -8.41 -3.64 -13.68
CA ILE A 141 -8.44 -4.76 -12.72
C ILE A 141 -9.53 -5.78 -13.04
N THR A 142 -10.72 -5.32 -13.42
CA THR A 142 -11.89 -6.20 -13.64
C THR A 142 -12.18 -6.50 -15.11
N GLY A 143 -11.66 -5.69 -16.03
CA GLY A 143 -11.98 -5.79 -17.46
C GLY A 143 -13.31 -5.15 -17.85
N GLN A 144 -14.04 -4.56 -16.93
CA GLN A 144 -15.36 -3.96 -17.14
C GLN A 144 -15.43 -2.57 -16.53
N THR A 145 -16.35 -1.73 -17.03
CA THR A 145 -16.65 -0.47 -16.38
C THR A 145 -17.38 -0.72 -15.05
N PRO A 146 -17.30 0.20 -14.09
CA PRO A 146 -18.06 0.06 -12.84
C PRO A 146 -19.56 -0.12 -13.07
N ASP A 147 -20.14 0.57 -14.05
CA ASP A 147 -21.56 0.46 -14.39
C ASP A 147 -21.93 -0.92 -14.95
N GLU A 148 -21.10 -1.45 -15.85
CA GLU A 148 -21.30 -2.79 -16.42
C GLU A 148 -21.21 -3.87 -15.36
N TRP A 149 -20.18 -3.78 -14.53
CA TRP A 149 -19.96 -4.72 -13.42
C TRP A 149 -21.15 -4.70 -12.45
N ARG A 150 -21.64 -3.51 -12.13
CA ARG A 150 -22.77 -3.33 -11.25
C ARG A 150 -24.04 -3.98 -11.80
N LYS A 151 -24.32 -3.78 -13.08
CA LYS A 151 -25.46 -4.41 -13.77
C LYS A 151 -25.40 -5.92 -13.74
N GLU A 152 -24.25 -6.51 -13.98
CA GLU A 152 -24.06 -7.95 -13.98
C GLU A 152 -24.18 -8.57 -12.59
N ASN A 153 -23.67 -7.91 -11.56
CA ASN A 153 -23.54 -8.49 -10.22
C ASN A 153 -24.67 -8.09 -9.26
N ILE A 154 -25.37 -7.00 -9.54
CA ILE A 154 -26.39 -6.45 -8.62
C ILE A 154 -27.77 -6.38 -9.28
N GLY A 155 -27.81 -6.21 -10.58
CA GLY A 155 -29.06 -6.12 -11.36
C GLY A 155 -29.81 -7.44 -11.53
N LYS A 156 -29.40 -8.47 -10.82
CA LYS A 156 -30.07 -9.75 -10.79
C LYS A 156 -30.80 -9.89 -9.45
#